data_fd4e82eca6721894c027b899dc98f432
#
_entry.id   fd4e82eca6721894c027b899dc98f432
#
_cell.length_a   1.000
_cell.length_b   1.000
_cell.length_c   1.000
_cell.angle_alpha   90.00
_cell.angle_beta   90.00
_cell.angle_gamma   90.00
#
_symmetry.space_group_name_H-M   'P 1'
#
loop_
_entity.id
_entity.type
_entity.pdbx_description
1 polymer ?
#
loop_
_entity_poly.entity_id
_entity_poly.type
_entity_poly.pdbx_seq_one_letter_code
_entity_poly.pdbx_strand_id
1 'polypeptide(L)'
;MGRLDGKVALITGAGSGIGRATALLFAKEGAKVVVADYVPQGGHETVKMIKEAGGQAVFAEVNVSRSSDVQKMIKLALDTFGRLDILFNNAGIQGNFAMTVDTPEEAWDNIMATNLKGVFLGSKYAIPIMIKQGGGVIINTASTAGIIGLPGLPAYGASKAGVIQLTKTMALEYADKNIRVNCICPGGIVTPIFASSDADHPPLFRQAQAMGRLGQPEEVAKVALYLASDDSSYVTGTSAVVDGGWTVGLPKFTPKKQA
;
A
#
# COMPACT_ATOMS: atom_id res chain seq x y z
N MET A 1 -10.15 -23.85 -2.44
CA MET A 1 -10.02 -22.76 -3.41
C MET A 1 -9.65 -21.50 -2.64
N GLY A 2 -8.57 -20.83 -3.04
CA GLY A 2 -8.15 -19.57 -2.40
C GLY A 2 -9.06 -18.41 -2.82
N ARG A 3 -9.09 -17.33 -2.06
CA ARG A 3 -9.94 -16.15 -2.33
C ARG A 3 -9.56 -15.42 -3.62
N LEU A 4 -8.34 -15.63 -4.14
CA LEU A 4 -7.80 -14.98 -5.34
C LEU A 4 -7.44 -15.98 -6.43
N ASP A 5 -8.01 -17.18 -6.40
CA ASP A 5 -7.75 -18.21 -7.42
C ASP A 5 -7.94 -17.67 -8.84
N GLY A 6 -6.92 -17.85 -9.68
CA GLY A 6 -6.91 -17.42 -11.08
C GLY A 6 -6.75 -15.91 -11.31
N LYS A 7 -6.68 -15.09 -10.27
CA LYS A 7 -6.45 -13.65 -10.38
C LYS A 7 -4.95 -13.35 -10.58
N VAL A 8 -4.69 -12.22 -11.25
CA VAL A 8 -3.35 -11.66 -11.41
C VAL A 8 -3.25 -10.36 -10.60
N ALA A 9 -2.33 -10.33 -9.65
CA ALA A 9 -2.08 -9.18 -8.81
C ALA A 9 -0.71 -8.55 -9.10
N LEU A 10 -0.68 -7.24 -9.29
CA LEU A 10 0.53 -6.44 -9.39
C LEU A 10 0.66 -5.60 -8.10
N ILE A 11 1.79 -5.74 -7.42
CA ILE A 11 2.03 -5.10 -6.12
C ILE A 11 3.32 -4.30 -6.21
N THR A 12 3.26 -2.98 -6.00
CA THR A 12 4.45 -2.12 -5.98
C THR A 12 5.02 -2.01 -4.56
N GLY A 13 6.36 -1.84 -4.44
CA GLY A 13 7.04 -1.90 -3.16
C GLY A 13 6.96 -3.28 -2.51
N ALA A 14 6.94 -4.33 -3.35
CA ALA A 14 6.71 -5.71 -2.90
C ALA A 14 7.99 -6.44 -2.48
N GLY A 15 9.14 -5.76 -2.50
CA GLY A 15 10.43 -6.29 -2.04
C GLY A 15 10.58 -6.35 -0.52
N SER A 16 9.72 -5.68 0.26
CA SER A 16 9.81 -5.65 1.72
C SER A 16 8.48 -5.28 2.39
N GLY A 17 8.43 -5.33 3.72
CA GLY A 17 7.34 -4.80 4.55
C GLY A 17 5.94 -5.24 4.12
N ILE A 18 5.00 -4.29 4.08
CA ILE A 18 3.59 -4.53 3.73
C ILE A 18 3.45 -5.15 2.33
N GLY A 19 4.23 -4.66 1.36
CA GLY A 19 4.16 -5.17 -0.01
C GLY A 19 4.57 -6.63 -0.12
N ARG A 20 5.67 -7.04 0.52
CA ARG A 20 6.11 -8.44 0.59
C ARG A 20 5.09 -9.32 1.30
N ALA A 21 4.61 -8.91 2.47
CA ALA A 21 3.60 -9.68 3.22
C ALA A 21 2.32 -9.87 2.39
N THR A 22 1.90 -8.83 1.66
CA THR A 22 0.73 -8.91 0.77
C THR A 22 1.00 -9.84 -0.42
N ALA A 23 2.18 -9.76 -1.05
CA ALA A 23 2.55 -10.62 -2.18
C ALA A 23 2.53 -12.11 -1.79
N LEU A 24 3.11 -12.45 -0.64
CA LEU A 24 3.09 -13.81 -0.10
C LEU A 24 1.67 -14.28 0.21
N LEU A 25 0.87 -13.45 0.85
CA LEU A 25 -0.52 -13.79 1.20
C LEU A 25 -1.38 -13.96 -0.06
N PHE A 26 -1.27 -13.07 -1.04
CA PHE A 26 -2.03 -13.15 -2.29
C PHE A 26 -1.67 -14.42 -3.08
N ALA A 27 -0.37 -14.75 -3.15
CA ALA A 27 0.06 -16.00 -3.79
C ALA A 27 -0.48 -17.24 -3.05
N LYS A 28 -0.46 -17.24 -1.71
CA LYS A 28 -1.07 -18.30 -0.90
C LYS A 28 -2.57 -18.47 -1.15
N GLU A 29 -3.27 -17.38 -1.47
CA GLU A 29 -4.70 -17.34 -1.80
C GLU A 29 -4.97 -17.59 -3.30
N GLY A 30 -3.97 -18.07 -4.05
CA GLY A 30 -4.12 -18.53 -5.45
C GLY A 30 -3.87 -17.47 -6.52
N ALA A 31 -3.46 -16.25 -6.17
CA ALA A 31 -3.10 -15.25 -7.16
C ALA A 31 -1.74 -15.52 -7.81
N LYS A 32 -1.63 -15.18 -9.10
CA LYS A 32 -0.34 -15.00 -9.78
C LYS A 32 0.14 -13.57 -9.50
N VAL A 33 1.39 -13.40 -9.06
CA VAL A 33 1.86 -12.12 -8.52
C VAL A 33 2.97 -11.51 -9.37
N VAL A 34 2.81 -10.25 -9.77
CA VAL A 34 3.91 -9.42 -10.24
C VAL A 34 4.44 -8.64 -9.03
N VAL A 35 5.63 -9.01 -8.59
CA VAL A 35 6.39 -8.35 -7.53
C VAL A 35 7.14 -7.19 -8.15
N ALA A 36 6.68 -5.95 -7.94
CA ALA A 36 7.29 -4.76 -8.50
C ALA A 36 8.01 -3.97 -7.39
N ASP A 37 9.30 -3.70 -7.59
CA ASP A 37 10.11 -2.95 -6.61
C ASP A 37 11.23 -2.16 -7.30
N TYR A 38 11.68 -1.09 -6.63
CA TYR A 38 12.85 -0.32 -7.05
C TYR A 38 14.16 -1.03 -6.69
N VAL A 39 14.15 -1.86 -5.62
CA VAL A 39 15.32 -2.61 -5.13
C VAL A 39 15.25 -4.06 -5.62
N PRO A 40 16.08 -4.44 -6.63
CA PRO A 40 15.99 -5.76 -7.25
C PRO A 40 16.19 -6.92 -6.28
N GLN A 41 17.11 -6.79 -5.32
CA GLN A 41 17.41 -7.85 -4.36
C GLN A 41 16.17 -8.26 -3.56
N GLY A 42 15.44 -7.30 -2.97
CA GLY A 42 14.22 -7.57 -2.20
C GLY A 42 13.10 -8.16 -3.05
N GLY A 43 12.97 -7.67 -4.30
CA GLY A 43 11.99 -8.18 -5.24
C GLY A 43 12.24 -9.63 -5.64
N HIS A 44 13.49 -9.98 -5.98
CA HIS A 44 13.87 -11.37 -6.31
C HIS A 44 13.70 -12.32 -5.12
N GLU A 45 14.03 -11.86 -3.91
CA GLU A 45 13.81 -12.62 -2.69
C GLU A 45 12.32 -12.95 -2.49
N THR A 46 11.43 -11.94 -2.64
CA THR A 46 9.98 -12.16 -2.53
C THR A 46 9.47 -13.15 -3.60
N VAL A 47 9.91 -13.03 -4.84
CA VAL A 47 9.59 -14.00 -5.90
C VAL A 47 10.06 -15.41 -5.55
N LYS A 48 11.28 -15.54 -5.02
CA LYS A 48 11.83 -16.83 -4.57
C LYS A 48 10.93 -17.45 -3.49
N MET A 49 10.59 -16.70 -2.45
CA MET A 49 9.70 -17.15 -1.36
C MET A 49 8.35 -17.64 -1.88
N ILE A 50 7.73 -16.90 -2.82
CA ILE A 50 6.46 -17.30 -3.43
C ILE A 50 6.60 -18.63 -4.19
N LYS A 51 7.65 -18.78 -4.99
CA LYS A 51 7.89 -20.00 -5.79
C LYS A 51 8.19 -21.22 -4.91
N GLU A 52 8.96 -21.05 -3.84
CA GLU A 52 9.25 -22.10 -2.87
C GLU A 52 8.00 -22.57 -2.12
N ALA A 53 7.03 -21.67 -1.94
CA ALA A 53 5.70 -22.01 -1.40
C ALA A 53 4.72 -22.58 -2.45
N GLY A 54 5.17 -22.85 -3.69
CA GLY A 54 4.36 -23.41 -4.78
C GLY A 54 3.51 -22.38 -5.55
N GLY A 55 3.66 -21.09 -5.28
CA GLY A 55 2.95 -20.00 -5.98
C GLY A 55 3.65 -19.59 -7.29
N GLN A 56 3.00 -18.71 -8.03
CA GLN A 56 3.51 -18.14 -9.28
C GLN A 56 3.83 -16.66 -9.13
N ALA A 57 5.06 -16.26 -9.40
CA ALA A 57 5.45 -14.86 -9.36
C ALA A 57 6.56 -14.53 -10.35
N VAL A 58 6.57 -13.28 -10.81
CA VAL A 58 7.64 -12.66 -11.60
C VAL A 58 8.05 -11.32 -10.98
N PHE A 59 9.28 -10.90 -11.21
CA PHE A 59 9.81 -9.63 -10.73
C PHE A 59 9.77 -8.56 -11.84
N ALA A 60 9.39 -7.34 -11.46
CA ALA A 60 9.50 -6.14 -12.27
C ALA A 60 10.32 -5.09 -11.52
N GLU A 61 11.49 -4.72 -12.05
CA GLU A 61 12.20 -3.54 -11.55
C GLU A 61 11.45 -2.29 -12.00
N VAL A 62 11.10 -1.40 -11.04
CA VAL A 62 10.29 -0.22 -11.34
C VAL A 62 10.61 0.96 -10.43
N ASN A 63 10.79 2.13 -11.03
CA ASN A 63 10.62 3.41 -10.36
C ASN A 63 9.20 3.92 -10.64
N VAL A 64 8.31 3.87 -9.65
CA VAL A 64 6.89 4.22 -9.80
C VAL A 64 6.68 5.71 -10.17
N SER A 65 7.67 6.58 -9.94
CA SER A 65 7.61 7.99 -10.35
C SER A 65 7.81 8.20 -11.86
N ARG A 66 8.26 7.14 -12.58
CA ARG A 66 8.56 7.17 -14.03
C ARG A 66 7.48 6.44 -14.82
N SER A 67 6.80 7.18 -15.68
CA SER A 67 5.72 6.67 -16.53
C SER A 67 6.14 5.45 -17.38
N SER A 68 7.33 5.48 -17.96
CA SER A 68 7.86 4.38 -18.79
C SER A 68 8.03 3.07 -18.01
N ASP A 69 8.49 3.15 -16.76
CA ASP A 69 8.71 1.98 -15.93
C ASP A 69 7.37 1.38 -15.46
N VAL A 70 6.41 2.26 -15.12
CA VAL A 70 5.04 1.83 -14.78
C VAL A 70 4.37 1.12 -15.95
N GLN A 71 4.51 1.63 -17.17
CA GLN A 71 3.98 0.96 -18.37
C GLN A 71 4.63 -0.41 -18.59
N LYS A 72 5.96 -0.52 -18.40
CA LYS A 72 6.69 -1.80 -18.55
C LYS A 72 6.23 -2.83 -17.53
N MET A 73 6.04 -2.46 -16.25
CA MET A 73 5.60 -3.42 -15.23
C MET A 73 4.17 -3.93 -15.51
N ILE A 74 3.27 -3.07 -16.00
CA ILE A 74 1.92 -3.47 -16.38
C ILE A 74 1.95 -4.37 -17.62
N LYS A 75 2.76 -4.01 -18.61
CA LYS A 75 2.97 -4.86 -19.79
C LYS A 75 3.51 -6.23 -19.40
N LEU A 76 4.44 -6.32 -18.45
CA LEU A 76 4.96 -7.60 -17.96
C LEU A 76 3.85 -8.47 -17.37
N ALA A 77 2.88 -7.91 -16.63
CA ALA A 77 1.75 -8.66 -16.11
C ALA A 77 0.91 -9.27 -17.24
N LEU A 78 0.64 -8.50 -18.30
CA LEU A 78 -0.11 -8.94 -19.46
C LEU A 78 0.65 -9.99 -20.29
N ASP A 79 1.93 -9.76 -20.57
CA ASP A 79 2.76 -10.68 -21.35
C ASP A 79 2.94 -12.02 -20.65
N THR A 80 3.05 -12.01 -19.30
CA THR A 80 3.33 -13.22 -18.53
C THR A 80 2.06 -13.98 -18.15
N PHE A 81 1.00 -13.27 -17.76
CA PHE A 81 -0.18 -13.88 -17.16
C PHE A 81 -1.48 -13.60 -17.94
N GLY A 82 -1.43 -12.78 -18.98
CA GLY A 82 -2.54 -12.50 -19.89
C GLY A 82 -3.59 -11.51 -19.38
N ARG A 83 -3.50 -11.06 -18.11
CA ARG A 83 -4.51 -10.20 -17.47
C ARG A 83 -3.92 -9.41 -16.30
N LEU A 84 -4.69 -8.44 -15.78
CA LEU A 84 -4.40 -7.72 -14.56
C LEU A 84 -5.70 -7.46 -13.79
N ASP A 85 -5.93 -8.21 -12.71
CA ASP A 85 -7.16 -8.11 -11.92
C ASP A 85 -7.04 -7.19 -10.72
N ILE A 86 -5.86 -7.16 -10.11
CA ILE A 86 -5.62 -6.43 -8.86
C ILE A 86 -4.36 -5.60 -9.04
N LEU A 87 -4.47 -4.29 -8.80
CA LEU A 87 -3.34 -3.39 -8.65
C LEU A 87 -3.25 -2.93 -7.20
N PHE A 88 -2.14 -3.23 -6.53
CA PHE A 88 -1.85 -2.67 -5.22
C PHE A 88 -0.71 -1.64 -5.34
N ASN A 89 -1.07 -0.37 -5.38
CA ASN A 89 -0.15 0.76 -5.31
C ASN A 89 0.34 0.93 -3.87
N ASN A 90 1.41 0.23 -3.51
CA ASN A 90 1.92 0.23 -2.15
C ASN A 90 3.30 0.91 -2.02
N ALA A 91 4.07 1.04 -3.09
CA ALA A 91 5.36 1.73 -3.06
C ALA A 91 5.25 3.13 -2.47
N GLY A 92 6.17 3.47 -1.59
CA GLY A 92 6.20 4.80 -0.97
C GLY A 92 7.49 5.03 -0.18
N ILE A 93 7.78 6.29 0.08
CA ILE A 93 8.88 6.77 0.91
C ILE A 93 8.36 7.78 1.93
N GLN A 94 8.97 7.82 3.11
CA GLN A 94 8.58 8.77 4.16
C GLN A 94 9.40 10.07 4.08
N GLY A 95 10.66 9.97 3.71
CA GLY A 95 11.62 11.06 3.81
C GLY A 95 12.13 11.25 5.24
N ASN A 96 12.96 12.26 5.44
CA ASN A 96 13.48 12.64 6.74
C ASN A 96 12.48 13.51 7.51
N PHE A 97 12.53 13.43 8.84
CA PHE A 97 11.77 14.36 9.70
C PHE A 97 12.36 15.77 9.57
N ALA A 98 11.54 16.73 9.15
CA ALA A 98 11.88 18.14 9.07
C ALA A 98 10.63 19.00 9.23
N MET A 99 10.74 20.13 9.92
CA MET A 99 9.64 21.09 9.98
C MET A 99 9.39 21.69 8.60
N THR A 100 8.20 22.25 8.38
CA THR A 100 7.80 22.74 7.04
C THR A 100 8.80 23.73 6.45
N VAL A 101 9.32 24.64 7.26
CA VAL A 101 10.30 25.66 6.82
C VAL A 101 11.68 25.08 6.49
N ASP A 102 12.00 23.90 7.01
CA ASP A 102 13.29 23.23 6.86
C ASP A 102 13.22 22.08 5.83
N THR A 103 12.03 21.81 5.27
CA THR A 103 11.85 20.73 4.29
C THR A 103 12.40 21.17 2.93
N PRO A 104 13.43 20.51 2.38
CA PRO A 104 13.96 20.85 1.06
C PRO A 104 12.90 20.60 -0.04
N GLU A 105 12.81 21.49 -1.02
CA GLU A 105 11.88 21.34 -2.16
C GLU A 105 12.11 20.01 -2.91
N GLU A 106 13.37 19.60 -3.10
CA GLU A 106 13.70 18.34 -3.74
C GLU A 106 13.14 17.14 -2.94
N ALA A 107 13.21 17.17 -1.60
CA ALA A 107 12.65 16.11 -0.77
C ALA A 107 11.11 16.08 -0.88
N TRP A 108 10.47 17.24 -0.91
CA TRP A 108 9.05 17.38 -1.19
C TRP A 108 8.68 16.76 -2.55
N ASP A 109 9.36 17.16 -3.62
CA ASP A 109 9.10 16.69 -4.98
C ASP A 109 9.28 15.17 -5.11
N ASN A 110 10.34 14.61 -4.53
CA ASN A 110 10.60 13.18 -4.55
C ASN A 110 9.49 12.38 -3.83
N ILE A 111 9.01 12.88 -2.67
CA ILE A 111 7.93 12.25 -1.93
C ILE A 111 6.61 12.31 -2.72
N MET A 112 6.26 13.47 -3.27
CA MET A 112 5.07 13.64 -4.09
C MET A 112 5.13 12.80 -5.37
N ALA A 113 6.29 12.73 -6.03
CA ALA A 113 6.49 11.94 -7.24
C ALA A 113 6.32 10.42 -6.96
N THR A 114 6.84 9.93 -5.83
CA THR A 114 6.73 8.52 -5.48
C THR A 114 5.35 8.17 -4.93
N ASN A 115 4.91 8.88 -3.89
CA ASN A 115 3.75 8.46 -3.08
C ASN A 115 2.41 8.80 -3.73
N LEU A 116 2.32 9.91 -4.48
CA LEU A 116 1.06 10.37 -5.08
C LEU A 116 1.04 10.17 -6.59
N LYS A 117 2.04 10.71 -7.31
CA LYS A 117 2.12 10.55 -8.76
C LYS A 117 2.29 9.07 -9.15
N GLY A 118 3.05 8.28 -8.36
CA GLY A 118 3.18 6.84 -8.59
C GLY A 118 1.84 6.10 -8.55
N VAL A 119 1.00 6.41 -7.56
CA VAL A 119 -0.38 5.88 -7.46
C VAL A 119 -1.23 6.29 -8.67
N PHE A 120 -1.15 7.57 -9.07
CA PHE A 120 -1.84 8.06 -10.25
C PHE A 120 -1.37 7.33 -11.53
N LEU A 121 -0.08 7.17 -11.73
CA LEU A 121 0.46 6.50 -12.93
C LEU A 121 0.07 5.02 -12.97
N GLY A 122 0.19 4.30 -11.85
CA GLY A 122 -0.24 2.91 -11.73
C GLY A 122 -1.70 2.74 -12.14
N SER A 123 -2.58 3.55 -11.55
CA SER A 123 -4.01 3.54 -11.82
C SER A 123 -4.31 3.95 -13.26
N LYS A 124 -3.69 5.03 -13.76
CA LYS A 124 -3.88 5.52 -15.14
C LYS A 124 -3.65 4.45 -16.19
N TYR A 125 -2.63 3.61 -16.02
CA TYR A 125 -2.30 2.59 -17.01
C TYR A 125 -2.97 1.24 -16.76
N ALA A 126 -3.42 0.95 -15.54
CA ALA A 126 -4.17 -0.28 -15.23
C ALA A 126 -5.65 -0.18 -15.61
N ILE A 127 -6.29 0.96 -15.36
CA ILE A 127 -7.74 1.16 -15.56
C ILE A 127 -8.22 0.80 -16.96
N PRO A 128 -7.59 1.25 -18.07
CA PRO A 128 -8.04 0.87 -19.42
C PRO A 128 -8.03 -0.64 -19.67
N ILE A 129 -7.07 -1.34 -19.06
CA ILE A 129 -6.94 -2.80 -19.14
C ILE A 129 -8.09 -3.46 -18.37
N MET A 130 -8.33 -3.01 -17.14
CA MET A 130 -9.40 -3.49 -16.28
C MET A 130 -10.78 -3.27 -16.91
N ILE A 131 -11.02 -2.11 -17.53
CA ILE A 131 -12.27 -1.84 -18.29
C ILE A 131 -12.43 -2.86 -19.42
N LYS A 132 -11.37 -3.09 -20.21
CA LYS A 132 -11.41 -4.05 -21.34
C LYS A 132 -11.66 -5.49 -20.86
N GLN A 133 -11.24 -5.83 -19.64
CA GLN A 133 -11.43 -7.15 -19.03
C GLN A 133 -12.79 -7.31 -18.32
N GLY A 134 -13.59 -6.24 -18.20
CA GLY A 134 -14.89 -6.23 -17.53
C GLY A 134 -14.85 -5.96 -16.03
N GLY A 135 -13.74 -5.46 -15.50
CA GLY A 135 -13.61 -5.05 -14.10
C GLY A 135 -12.23 -5.26 -13.51
N GLY A 136 -12.05 -4.84 -12.27
CA GLY A 136 -10.80 -4.98 -11.53
C GLY A 136 -10.84 -4.36 -10.13
N VAL A 137 -9.74 -4.47 -9.42
CA VAL A 137 -9.59 -3.89 -8.08
C VAL A 137 -8.30 -3.08 -7.99
N ILE A 138 -8.41 -1.86 -7.50
CA ILE A 138 -7.26 -1.00 -7.17
C ILE A 138 -7.25 -0.76 -5.67
N ILE A 139 -6.10 -1.02 -5.04
CA ILE A 139 -5.87 -0.74 -3.63
C ILE A 139 -4.68 0.23 -3.56
N ASN A 140 -4.82 1.29 -2.77
CA ASN A 140 -3.77 2.28 -2.60
C ASN A 140 -3.30 2.32 -1.14
N THR A 141 -2.01 2.39 -0.89
CA THR A 141 -1.46 2.60 0.45
C THR A 141 -1.40 4.10 0.76
N ALA A 142 -2.38 4.57 1.53
CA ALA A 142 -2.36 5.89 2.16
C ALA A 142 -1.58 5.83 3.50
N SER A 143 -2.05 6.50 4.53
CA SER A 143 -1.49 6.48 5.89
C SER A 143 -2.43 7.19 6.85
N THR A 144 -2.31 6.93 8.14
CA THR A 144 -2.87 7.80 9.20
C THR A 144 -2.37 9.25 9.08
N ALA A 145 -1.15 9.47 8.55
CA ALA A 145 -0.62 10.80 8.25
C ALA A 145 -1.42 11.57 7.18
N GLY A 146 -2.26 10.89 6.41
CA GLY A 146 -3.19 11.53 5.48
C GLY A 146 -4.54 11.88 6.13
N ILE A 147 -4.77 11.43 7.37
CA ILE A 147 -6.01 11.67 8.14
C ILE A 147 -5.77 12.69 9.24
N ILE A 148 -4.65 12.57 9.95
CA ILE A 148 -4.24 13.48 11.02
C ILE A 148 -2.90 14.14 10.69
N GLY A 149 -2.65 15.34 11.22
CA GLY A 149 -1.37 16.03 11.09
C GLY A 149 -0.28 15.31 11.90
N LEU A 150 0.84 15.02 11.27
CA LEU A 150 2.06 14.54 11.94
C LEU A 150 3.16 15.59 11.80
N PRO A 151 3.55 16.28 12.88
CA PRO A 151 4.64 17.24 12.85
C PRO A 151 5.93 16.60 12.29
N GLY A 152 6.66 17.35 11.48
CA GLY A 152 7.90 16.89 10.87
C GLY A 152 7.76 16.05 9.59
N LEU A 153 6.54 15.86 9.07
CA LEU A 153 6.28 15.07 7.86
C LEU A 153 5.36 15.80 6.87
N PRO A 154 5.62 17.07 6.49
CA PRO A 154 4.68 17.86 5.69
C PRO A 154 4.42 17.26 4.31
N ALA A 155 5.46 16.87 3.56
CA ALA A 155 5.32 16.28 2.23
C ALA A 155 4.65 14.89 2.29
N TYR A 156 5.04 14.07 3.27
CA TYR A 156 4.47 12.74 3.45
C TYR A 156 2.97 12.82 3.74
N GLY A 157 2.57 13.62 4.74
CA GLY A 157 1.17 13.82 5.09
C GLY A 157 0.34 14.33 3.91
N ALA A 158 0.82 15.37 3.21
CA ALA A 158 0.17 15.90 2.02
C ALA A 158 0.03 14.84 0.92
N SER A 159 1.07 14.05 0.63
CA SER A 159 1.02 12.98 -0.36
C SER A 159 -0.02 11.91 -0.01
N LYS A 160 -0.10 11.50 1.26
CA LYS A 160 -1.03 10.46 1.72
C LYS A 160 -2.48 10.94 1.82
N ALA A 161 -2.71 12.22 2.14
CA ALA A 161 -4.02 12.86 2.02
C ALA A 161 -4.47 12.93 0.54
N GLY A 162 -3.55 13.26 -0.37
CA GLY A 162 -3.79 13.22 -1.82
C GLY A 162 -4.19 11.83 -2.31
N VAL A 163 -3.56 10.75 -1.82
CA VAL A 163 -3.93 9.37 -2.14
C VAL A 163 -5.35 9.04 -1.67
N ILE A 164 -5.75 9.46 -0.46
CA ILE A 164 -7.11 9.27 0.05
C ILE A 164 -8.13 9.94 -0.89
N GLN A 165 -7.88 11.19 -1.26
CA GLN A 165 -8.80 11.91 -2.13
C GLN A 165 -8.83 11.36 -3.55
N LEU A 166 -7.68 11.02 -4.13
CA LEU A 166 -7.58 10.40 -5.46
C LEU A 166 -8.32 9.06 -5.50
N THR A 167 -8.26 8.26 -4.43
CA THR A 167 -9.00 7.00 -4.29
C THR A 167 -10.50 7.22 -4.42
N LYS A 168 -11.06 8.21 -3.72
CA LYS A 168 -12.50 8.55 -3.78
C LYS A 168 -12.91 8.98 -5.18
N THR A 169 -12.10 9.83 -5.82
CA THR A 169 -12.35 10.30 -7.18
C THR A 169 -12.41 9.13 -8.16
N MET A 170 -11.38 8.27 -8.16
CA MET A 170 -11.35 7.10 -9.04
C MET A 170 -12.48 6.09 -8.74
N ALA A 171 -12.87 5.92 -7.48
CA ALA A 171 -14.00 5.07 -7.13
C ALA A 171 -15.31 5.54 -7.78
N LEU A 172 -15.56 6.86 -7.80
CA LEU A 172 -16.74 7.43 -8.46
C LEU A 172 -16.66 7.36 -9.99
N GLU A 173 -15.48 7.58 -10.57
CA GLU A 173 -15.27 7.57 -12.01
C GLU A 173 -15.45 6.20 -12.65
N TYR A 174 -15.15 5.11 -11.92
CA TYR A 174 -15.03 3.77 -12.51
C TYR A 174 -15.91 2.70 -11.86
N ALA A 175 -16.79 3.05 -10.94
CA ALA A 175 -17.72 2.09 -10.32
C ALA A 175 -18.65 1.42 -11.33
N ASP A 176 -19.14 2.17 -12.32
CA ASP A 176 -20.00 1.69 -13.41
C ASP A 176 -19.24 0.77 -14.41
N LYS A 177 -17.92 0.72 -14.32
CA LYS A 177 -17.04 -0.18 -15.09
C LYS A 177 -16.62 -1.42 -14.30
N ASN A 178 -17.30 -1.70 -13.17
CA ASN A 178 -16.99 -2.81 -12.29
C ASN A 178 -15.55 -2.78 -11.76
N ILE A 179 -15.01 -1.55 -11.51
CA ILE A 179 -13.71 -1.34 -10.90
C ILE A 179 -13.91 -0.76 -9.50
N ARG A 180 -13.45 -1.49 -8.49
CA ARG A 180 -13.44 -1.02 -7.11
C ARG A 180 -12.10 -0.37 -6.80
N VAL A 181 -12.12 0.80 -6.18
CA VAL A 181 -10.91 1.54 -5.79
C VAL A 181 -11.01 1.91 -4.32
N ASN A 182 -10.10 1.40 -3.50
CA ASN A 182 -10.06 1.64 -2.07
C ASN A 182 -8.65 2.00 -1.61
N CYS A 183 -8.50 2.60 -0.44
CA CYS A 183 -7.18 2.75 0.17
C CYS A 183 -7.12 2.15 1.57
N ILE A 184 -5.91 1.79 1.98
CA ILE A 184 -5.57 1.39 3.34
C ILE A 184 -4.79 2.54 3.97
N CYS A 185 -5.11 2.86 5.22
CA CYS A 185 -4.43 3.88 6.02
C CYS A 185 -3.73 3.20 7.21
N PRO A 186 -2.51 2.66 7.02
CA PRO A 186 -1.77 2.07 8.12
C PRO A 186 -1.33 3.13 9.14
N GLY A 187 -1.28 2.73 10.42
CA GLY A 187 -0.58 3.46 11.47
C GLY A 187 0.91 3.11 11.52
N GLY A 188 1.48 3.02 12.71
CA GLY A 188 2.83 2.51 12.91
C GLY A 188 2.89 1.01 12.66
N ILE A 189 3.59 0.61 11.61
CA ILE A 189 3.76 -0.79 11.21
C ILE A 189 5.26 -1.12 11.20
N VAL A 190 5.64 -2.28 11.74
CA VAL A 190 7.03 -2.75 11.73
C VAL A 190 7.48 -3.03 10.30
N THR A 191 8.15 -2.06 9.69
CA THR A 191 8.62 -2.12 8.30
C THR A 191 9.94 -1.35 8.15
N PRO A 192 10.77 -1.65 7.15
CA PRO A 192 12.02 -0.90 6.93
C PRO A 192 11.84 0.60 6.69
N ILE A 193 10.65 1.04 6.29
CA ILE A 193 10.34 2.46 6.06
C ILE A 193 10.17 3.24 7.37
N PHE A 194 9.79 2.55 8.44
CA PHE A 194 9.46 3.17 9.72
C PHE A 194 10.40 2.66 10.84
N ALA A 195 10.53 1.34 11.02
CA ALA A 195 11.50 0.72 11.94
C ALA A 195 11.69 -0.76 11.62
N SER A 196 12.84 -1.30 11.96
CA SER A 196 13.15 -2.72 11.77
C SER A 196 12.53 -3.62 12.84
N SER A 197 12.20 -3.07 14.01
CA SER A 197 11.50 -3.79 15.09
C SER A 197 10.61 -2.87 15.91
N ASP A 198 9.69 -3.42 16.70
CA ASP A 198 8.88 -2.64 17.65
C ASP A 198 9.73 -1.97 18.72
N ALA A 199 10.89 -2.56 19.05
CA ALA A 199 11.82 -2.01 20.04
C ALA A 199 12.57 -0.75 19.55
N ASP A 200 12.74 -0.59 18.22
CA ASP A 200 13.47 0.55 17.63
C ASP A 200 12.66 1.86 17.67
N HIS A 201 11.39 1.77 18.07
CA HIS A 201 10.52 2.95 18.14
C HIS A 201 10.61 3.67 19.47
N PRO A 202 10.59 5.03 19.46
CA PRO A 202 10.36 5.79 20.67
C PRO A 202 9.07 5.32 21.36
N PRO A 203 9.05 5.19 22.69
CA PRO A 203 7.86 4.75 23.44
C PRO A 203 6.59 5.55 23.11
N LEU A 204 6.76 6.82 22.74
CA LEU A 204 5.66 7.71 22.34
C LEU A 204 4.83 7.16 21.17
N PHE A 205 5.47 6.55 20.16
CA PHE A 205 4.75 5.99 19.02
C PHE A 205 3.90 4.78 19.41
N ARG A 206 4.41 3.93 20.32
CA ARG A 206 3.61 2.81 20.85
C ARG A 206 2.45 3.29 21.72
N GLN A 207 2.69 4.32 22.52
CA GLN A 207 1.66 4.91 23.38
C GLN A 207 0.57 5.63 22.58
N ALA A 208 0.90 6.18 21.42
CA ALA A 208 -0.09 6.81 20.54
C ALA A 208 -1.13 5.81 20.00
N GLN A 209 -0.79 4.53 19.90
CA GLN A 209 -1.71 3.48 19.47
C GLN A 209 -2.44 2.88 20.67
N ALA A 210 -3.78 2.89 20.65
CA ALA A 210 -4.58 2.41 21.77
C ALA A 210 -4.31 0.94 22.13
N MET A 211 -3.83 0.13 21.15
CA MET A 211 -3.41 -1.25 21.36
C MET A 211 -2.04 -1.38 22.04
N GLY A 212 -1.28 -0.26 22.22
CA GLY A 212 0.01 -0.23 22.92
C GLY A 212 1.16 -0.93 22.18
N ARG A 213 1.01 -1.26 20.92
CA ARG A 213 2.02 -1.88 20.06
C ARG A 213 1.94 -1.39 18.63
N LEU A 214 3.02 -1.59 17.87
CA LEU A 214 2.98 -1.44 16.42
C LEU A 214 2.22 -2.61 15.77
N GLY A 215 1.66 -2.33 14.60
CA GLY A 215 1.09 -3.38 13.74
C GLY A 215 2.18 -4.16 13.02
N GLN A 216 1.83 -5.37 12.56
CA GLN A 216 2.68 -6.18 11.71
C GLN A 216 2.25 -6.04 10.23
N PRO A 217 3.19 -6.18 9.27
CA PRO A 217 2.86 -6.13 7.85
C PRO A 217 1.72 -7.06 7.44
N GLU A 218 1.64 -8.24 8.06
CA GLU A 218 0.62 -9.26 7.82
C GLU A 218 -0.79 -8.79 8.23
N GLU A 219 -0.89 -7.89 9.22
CA GLU A 219 -2.18 -7.33 9.64
C GLU A 219 -2.74 -6.40 8.55
N VAL A 220 -1.88 -5.62 7.91
CA VAL A 220 -2.25 -4.78 6.76
C VAL A 220 -2.53 -5.64 5.52
N ALA A 221 -1.73 -6.68 5.27
CA ALA A 221 -1.92 -7.60 4.16
C ALA A 221 -3.28 -8.32 4.20
N LYS A 222 -3.79 -8.65 5.38
CA LYS A 222 -5.14 -9.24 5.55
C LYS A 222 -6.24 -8.29 5.12
N VAL A 223 -6.09 -6.99 5.39
CA VAL A 223 -7.05 -5.96 4.93
C VAL A 223 -6.94 -5.78 3.41
N ALA A 224 -5.70 -5.79 2.86
CA ALA A 224 -5.51 -5.78 1.42
C ALA A 224 -6.17 -6.99 0.74
N LEU A 225 -6.07 -8.19 1.32
CA LEU A 225 -6.75 -9.40 0.83
C LEU A 225 -8.27 -9.25 0.84
N TYR A 226 -8.85 -8.74 1.93
CA TYR A 226 -10.29 -8.45 2.00
C TYR A 226 -10.72 -7.50 0.88
N LEU A 227 -10.00 -6.39 0.69
CA LEU A 227 -10.32 -5.40 -0.36
C LEU A 227 -10.11 -5.94 -1.76
N ALA A 228 -9.17 -6.87 -1.96
CA ALA A 228 -8.89 -7.50 -3.25
C ALA A 228 -9.93 -8.57 -3.64
N SER A 229 -10.53 -9.22 -2.67
CA SER A 229 -11.45 -10.36 -2.88
C SER A 229 -12.90 -9.93 -3.09
N ASP A 230 -13.75 -10.90 -3.44
CA ASP A 230 -15.20 -10.70 -3.59
C ASP A 230 -15.90 -10.49 -2.23
N ASP A 231 -15.24 -10.75 -1.10
CA ASP A 231 -15.74 -10.44 0.24
C ASP A 231 -16.05 -8.93 0.40
N SER A 232 -15.45 -8.09 -0.43
CA SER A 232 -15.63 -6.64 -0.45
C SER A 232 -16.34 -6.13 -1.72
N SER A 233 -17.18 -6.96 -2.34
CA SER A 233 -17.84 -6.67 -3.63
C SER A 233 -18.68 -5.38 -3.62
N TYR A 234 -19.16 -4.92 -2.47
CA TYR A 234 -19.92 -3.66 -2.32
C TYR A 234 -19.10 -2.54 -1.62
N VAL A 235 -17.76 -2.65 -1.63
CA VAL A 235 -16.85 -1.70 -0.98
C VAL A 235 -16.00 -0.99 -2.02
N THR A 236 -16.27 0.30 -2.26
CA THR A 236 -15.47 1.19 -3.10
C THR A 236 -15.41 2.59 -2.52
N GLY A 237 -14.32 3.32 -2.71
CA GLY A 237 -14.08 4.67 -2.19
C GLY A 237 -13.75 4.73 -0.68
N THR A 238 -13.57 3.58 -0.01
CA THR A 238 -13.28 3.57 1.43
C THR A 238 -11.81 3.83 1.74
N SER A 239 -11.60 4.38 2.94
CA SER A 239 -10.28 4.48 3.58
C SER A 239 -10.25 3.54 4.77
N ALA A 240 -9.74 2.32 4.57
CA ALA A 240 -9.65 1.30 5.61
C ALA A 240 -8.49 1.63 6.57
N VAL A 241 -8.80 2.07 7.77
CA VAL A 241 -7.80 2.41 8.79
C VAL A 241 -7.31 1.14 9.50
N VAL A 242 -5.98 0.98 9.59
CA VAL A 242 -5.30 -0.16 10.25
C VAL A 242 -4.18 0.40 11.13
N ASP A 243 -4.54 0.93 12.29
CA ASP A 243 -3.67 1.79 13.08
C ASP A 243 -3.63 1.50 14.59
N GLY A 244 -4.25 0.42 15.03
CA GLY A 244 -4.32 0.09 16.45
C GLY A 244 -5.04 1.12 17.32
N GLY A 245 -5.90 1.95 16.69
CA GLY A 245 -6.69 2.98 17.35
C GLY A 245 -5.97 4.32 17.50
N TRP A 246 -4.93 4.58 16.71
CA TRP A 246 -4.19 5.84 16.77
C TRP A 246 -5.04 7.07 16.41
N THR A 247 -5.85 6.97 15.36
CA THR A 247 -6.61 8.11 14.84
C THR A 247 -7.99 8.31 15.47
N VAL A 248 -8.44 7.41 16.38
CA VAL A 248 -9.79 7.48 16.94
C VAL A 248 -9.91 8.37 18.17
N GLY A 249 -8.81 8.85 18.75
CA GLY A 249 -8.85 9.71 19.93
C GLY A 249 -7.52 9.87 20.63
N LEU A 250 -7.58 10.44 21.83
CA LEU A 250 -6.42 10.62 22.69
C LEU A 250 -5.94 9.27 23.25
N PRO A 251 -4.61 9.13 23.53
CA PRO A 251 -4.09 7.97 24.24
C PRO A 251 -4.83 7.72 25.55
N LYS A 252 -4.86 6.46 26.01
CA LYS A 252 -5.53 6.08 27.26
C LYS A 252 -5.16 7.01 28.40
N PHE A 253 -6.15 7.70 28.94
CA PHE A 253 -6.02 8.38 30.22
C PHE A 253 -6.15 7.32 31.32
N THR A 254 -5.03 7.04 32.00
CA THR A 254 -5.06 6.19 33.19
C THR A 254 -5.19 7.14 34.39
N PRO A 255 -6.33 7.20 35.11
CA PRO A 255 -6.44 7.99 36.33
C PRO A 255 -5.37 7.52 37.31
N LYS A 256 -4.60 8.45 37.89
CA LYS A 256 -3.73 8.11 39.03
C LYS A 256 -4.64 7.49 40.09
N LYS A 257 -4.33 6.23 40.51
CA LYS A 257 -4.97 5.69 41.71
C LYS A 257 -4.72 6.72 42.82
N GLN A 258 -5.80 7.25 43.40
CA GLN A 258 -5.69 8.03 44.64
C GLN A 258 -5.10 7.06 45.68
N ALA A 259 -3.96 7.42 46.26
CA ALA A 259 -3.32 6.69 47.32
C ALA A 259 -4.13 6.78 48.63
#